data_683d1cb304f410ba07a2b7bbd3ef349e
#
_entry.id   683d1cb304f410ba07a2b7bbd3ef349e
#
_cell.length_a   1.000
_cell.length_b   1.000
_cell.length_c   1.000
_cell.angle_alpha   90.00
_cell.angle_beta   90.00
_cell.angle_gamma   90.00
#
_symmetry.space_group_name_H-M   'P 1'
#
loop_
_entity.id
_entity.type
_entity.pdbx_description
1 polymer ?
#
loop_
_entity_poly.entity_id
_entity_poly.type
_entity_poly.pdbx_seq_one_letter_code
_entity_poly.pdbx_strand_id
1 'polypeptide(L)'
;NKHINSRLSENKIIGGIVPHAAYMYSGYQAIHFFEILKQSLQKFDTFIIVNPNHTGFGAEISTDINTFWETPFGTVEIDSELSGLLKFSSSKEAHQYEHSGEIMVPFLQHFLSYKFYILPITMSVQNYETAQLIASRIYFAAKKIKRKICLIASTDFSHFIEPQYGKIQDEKVINNILKFECEELFKTVKNNHISMCGYGPVAVLCEYSKYVSDNYKIKLLRYGNSGEVSKSDKVVNYASFLVYE
;
A
#
# COMPACT_ATOMS: atom_id res chain seq x y z
N ASN A 1 0.54 -21.81 -6.74
CA ASN A 1 1.94 -21.63 -6.27
C ASN A 1 3.02 -21.63 -7.37
N LYS A 2 2.70 -21.89 -8.66
CA LYS A 2 3.74 -22.00 -9.71
C LYS A 2 4.26 -20.66 -10.28
N HIS A 3 3.76 -19.53 -9.82
CA HIS A 3 4.08 -18.22 -10.44
C HIS A 3 4.66 -17.16 -9.51
N ILE A 4 4.85 -17.45 -8.21
CA ILE A 4 5.45 -16.49 -7.28
C ILE A 4 6.96 -16.68 -7.33
N ASN A 5 7.68 -15.62 -7.71
CA ASN A 5 9.13 -15.66 -7.84
C ASN A 5 9.79 -15.61 -6.45
N SER A 6 10.07 -16.78 -5.88
CA SER A 6 10.69 -16.93 -4.55
C SER A 6 12.04 -16.23 -4.40
N ARG A 7 12.81 -16.07 -5.48
CA ARG A 7 14.09 -15.35 -5.43
C ARG A 7 13.97 -13.88 -5.01
N LEU A 8 12.77 -13.29 -5.15
CA LEU A 8 12.55 -11.91 -4.70
C LEU A 8 12.56 -11.78 -3.18
N SER A 9 12.29 -12.84 -2.43
CA SER A 9 12.34 -12.84 -0.96
C SER A 9 13.76 -12.74 -0.38
N GLU A 10 14.79 -12.97 -1.19
CA GLU A 10 16.21 -12.87 -0.81
C GLU A 10 16.69 -11.42 -0.78
N ASN A 11 15.97 -10.50 -1.45
CA ASN A 11 16.31 -9.09 -1.48
C ASN A 11 15.89 -8.40 -0.17
N LYS A 12 16.48 -7.23 0.09
CA LYS A 12 16.06 -6.36 1.19
C LYS A 12 14.77 -5.65 0.81
N ILE A 13 13.65 -6.13 1.36
CA ILE A 13 12.33 -5.60 1.08
C ILE A 13 12.16 -4.23 1.76
N ILE A 14 11.66 -3.24 1.03
CA ILE A 14 11.31 -1.90 1.52
C ILE A 14 9.79 -1.82 1.74
N GLY A 15 9.01 -2.35 0.80
CA GLY A 15 7.56 -2.33 0.88
C GLY A 15 6.89 -2.88 -0.37
N GLY A 16 5.60 -2.60 -0.54
CA GLY A 16 4.85 -3.01 -1.71
C GLY A 16 3.59 -2.19 -1.95
N ILE A 17 3.08 -2.31 -3.18
CA ILE A 17 1.77 -1.80 -3.57
C ILE A 17 0.82 -2.98 -3.59
N VAL A 18 -0.35 -2.85 -2.94
CA VAL A 18 -1.29 -3.96 -2.76
C VAL A 18 -2.72 -3.46 -2.98
N PRO A 19 -3.55 -4.19 -3.75
CA PRO A 19 -4.93 -3.83 -3.98
C PRO A 19 -5.80 -4.10 -2.74
N HIS A 20 -6.92 -3.35 -2.61
CA HIS A 20 -7.79 -3.40 -1.44
C HIS A 20 -9.27 -3.68 -1.74
N ALA A 21 -9.61 -4.16 -2.92
CA ALA A 21 -10.94 -4.70 -3.16
C ALA A 21 -11.19 -5.96 -2.30
N ALA A 22 -12.42 -6.41 -2.21
CA ALA A 22 -12.77 -7.61 -1.45
C ALA A 22 -11.87 -8.80 -1.83
N TYR A 23 -11.53 -9.63 -0.85
CA TYR A 23 -10.58 -10.76 -1.00
C TYR A 23 -10.87 -11.67 -2.18
N MET A 24 -12.15 -11.90 -2.48
CA MET A 24 -12.56 -12.73 -3.61
C MET A 24 -12.16 -12.14 -4.97
N TYR A 25 -12.01 -10.82 -5.09
CA TYR A 25 -11.68 -10.15 -6.34
C TYR A 25 -10.19 -9.84 -6.47
N SER A 26 -9.61 -9.17 -5.49
CA SER A 26 -8.22 -8.70 -5.54
C SER A 26 -7.23 -9.55 -4.76
N GLY A 27 -7.72 -10.50 -3.94
CA GLY A 27 -6.87 -11.31 -3.08
C GLY A 27 -5.81 -12.10 -3.83
N TYR A 28 -6.11 -12.57 -5.05
CA TYR A 28 -5.13 -13.29 -5.85
C TYR A 28 -3.96 -12.40 -6.28
N GLN A 29 -4.19 -11.12 -6.57
CA GLN A 29 -3.12 -10.17 -6.86
C GLN A 29 -2.35 -9.82 -5.59
N ALA A 30 -3.06 -9.61 -4.48
CA ALA A 30 -2.46 -9.24 -3.18
C ALA A 30 -1.50 -10.31 -2.64
N ILE A 31 -1.87 -11.59 -2.68
CA ILE A 31 -1.06 -12.69 -2.12
C ILE A 31 0.34 -12.79 -2.70
N HIS A 32 0.60 -12.29 -3.89
CA HIS A 32 1.94 -12.31 -4.47
C HIS A 32 2.95 -11.51 -3.63
N PHE A 33 2.52 -10.38 -3.06
CA PHE A 33 3.35 -9.59 -2.16
C PHE A 33 3.52 -10.28 -0.79
N PHE A 34 2.42 -10.75 -0.18
CA PHE A 34 2.47 -11.35 1.15
C PHE A 34 3.21 -12.69 1.17
N GLU A 35 3.15 -13.48 0.10
CA GLU A 35 3.92 -14.72 -0.01
C GLU A 35 5.44 -14.44 -0.08
N ILE A 36 5.86 -13.36 -0.74
CA ILE A 36 7.27 -12.94 -0.74
C ILE A 36 7.70 -12.51 0.67
N LEU A 37 6.85 -11.76 1.39
CA LEU A 37 7.11 -11.40 2.79
C LEU A 37 7.28 -12.65 3.68
N LYS A 38 6.40 -13.64 3.53
CA LYS A 38 6.45 -14.92 4.26
C LYS A 38 7.75 -15.67 4.03
N GLN A 39 8.24 -15.68 2.79
CA GLN A 39 9.47 -16.39 2.41
C GLN A 39 10.73 -15.62 2.76
N SER A 40 10.63 -14.33 3.06
CA SER A 40 11.77 -13.50 3.42
C SER A 40 12.28 -13.82 4.83
N LEU A 41 13.61 -13.82 4.99
CA LEU A 41 14.26 -13.90 6.30
C LEU A 41 14.19 -12.56 7.07
N GLN A 42 13.82 -11.49 6.39
CA GLN A 42 13.69 -10.16 6.97
C GLN A 42 12.43 -10.10 7.85
N LYS A 43 12.59 -9.64 9.09
CA LYS A 43 11.48 -9.38 10.02
C LYS A 43 11.34 -7.88 10.21
N PHE A 44 10.09 -7.43 10.21
CA PHE A 44 9.71 -6.04 10.41
C PHE A 44 9.06 -5.87 11.78
N ASP A 45 9.35 -4.75 12.42
CA ASP A 45 8.71 -4.39 13.68
C ASP A 45 7.33 -3.82 13.44
N THR A 46 7.19 -2.98 12.38
CA THR A 46 5.95 -2.27 12.06
C THR A 46 5.65 -2.31 10.57
N PHE A 47 4.42 -2.67 10.22
CA PHE A 47 3.86 -2.49 8.89
C PHE A 47 3.08 -1.17 8.83
N ILE A 48 3.61 -0.20 8.09
CA ILE A 48 2.90 1.05 7.84
C ILE A 48 2.00 0.85 6.62
N ILE A 49 0.70 1.05 6.80
CA ILE A 49 -0.30 0.92 5.75
C ILE A 49 -0.77 2.32 5.39
N VAL A 50 -0.32 2.83 4.24
CA VAL A 50 -0.80 4.12 3.72
C VAL A 50 -1.93 3.84 2.75
N ASN A 51 -3.09 4.45 2.99
CA ASN A 51 -4.29 4.19 2.21
C ASN A 51 -5.05 5.49 1.86
N PRO A 52 -5.83 5.50 0.77
CA PRO A 52 -6.71 6.62 0.46
C PRO A 52 -7.83 6.74 1.49
N ASN A 53 -8.42 7.92 1.59
CA ASN A 53 -9.63 8.15 2.37
C ASN A 53 -10.84 8.19 1.45
N HIS A 54 -11.66 7.14 1.48
CA HIS A 54 -12.90 7.04 0.70
C HIS A 54 -14.11 7.66 1.42
N THR A 55 -14.00 7.85 2.73
CA THR A 55 -15.10 8.29 3.59
C THR A 55 -15.21 9.80 3.69
N GLY A 56 -14.13 10.51 3.51
CA GLY A 56 -14.01 11.96 3.72
C GLY A 56 -13.95 12.39 5.19
N PHE A 57 -13.94 11.44 6.14
CA PHE A 57 -13.80 11.75 7.57
C PHE A 57 -12.34 11.95 7.98
N GLY A 58 -12.12 12.78 9.01
CA GLY A 58 -10.81 13.05 9.58
C GLY A 58 -10.07 14.21 8.90
N ALA A 59 -8.79 14.35 9.24
CA ALA A 59 -7.91 15.37 8.67
C ALA A 59 -7.32 14.92 7.32
N GLU A 60 -6.58 15.83 6.66
CA GLU A 60 -5.90 15.55 5.39
C GLU A 60 -4.98 14.32 5.47
N ILE A 61 -4.33 14.14 6.62
CA ILE A 61 -3.52 12.97 6.99
C ILE A 61 -3.96 12.55 8.38
N SER A 62 -4.41 11.32 8.53
CA SER A 62 -4.88 10.80 9.82
C SER A 62 -4.22 9.47 10.17
N THR A 63 -3.72 9.38 11.41
CA THR A 63 -3.40 8.09 12.06
C THR A 63 -4.58 7.67 12.94
N ASP A 64 -4.65 6.39 13.32
CA ASP A 64 -5.69 5.93 14.23
C ASP A 64 -5.36 6.25 15.70
N ILE A 65 -6.39 6.62 16.48
CA ILE A 65 -6.29 6.87 17.92
C ILE A 65 -6.38 5.58 18.73
N ASN A 66 -6.89 4.50 18.15
CA ASN A 66 -7.02 3.22 18.84
C ASN A 66 -5.65 2.62 19.14
N THR A 67 -5.61 1.68 20.08
CA THR A 67 -4.37 0.97 20.46
C THR A 67 -4.19 -0.35 19.72
N PHE A 68 -5.27 -0.92 19.19
CA PHE A 68 -5.26 -2.17 18.43
C PHE A 68 -6.45 -2.23 17.45
N TRP A 69 -6.30 -3.07 16.44
CA TRP A 69 -7.39 -3.51 15.58
C TRP A 69 -7.70 -4.98 15.83
N GLU A 70 -8.97 -5.34 15.71
CA GLU A 70 -9.45 -6.71 15.83
C GLU A 70 -9.82 -7.27 14.46
N THR A 71 -9.41 -8.50 14.19
CA THR A 71 -9.70 -9.24 12.96
C THR A 71 -10.15 -10.66 13.31
N PRO A 72 -10.65 -11.47 12.35
CA PRO A 72 -10.93 -12.88 12.58
C PRO A 72 -9.70 -13.71 13.03
N PHE A 73 -8.47 -13.20 12.84
CA PHE A 73 -7.22 -13.82 13.29
C PHE A 73 -6.74 -13.32 14.66
N GLY A 74 -7.53 -12.51 15.35
CA GLY A 74 -7.20 -11.89 16.64
C GLY A 74 -6.77 -10.43 16.51
N THR A 75 -6.27 -9.88 17.62
CA THR A 75 -5.88 -8.47 17.70
C THR A 75 -4.48 -8.22 17.15
N VAL A 76 -4.27 -7.04 16.60
CA VAL A 76 -2.97 -6.51 16.22
C VAL A 76 -2.79 -5.12 16.83
N GLU A 77 -1.65 -4.87 17.45
CA GLU A 77 -1.37 -3.60 18.13
C GLU A 77 -0.97 -2.52 17.10
N ILE A 78 -1.40 -1.28 17.36
CA ILE A 78 -0.95 -0.10 16.63
C ILE A 78 0.35 0.39 17.25
N ASP A 79 1.35 0.75 16.44
CA ASP A 79 2.61 1.36 16.88
C ASP A 79 2.37 2.81 17.32
N SER A 80 1.88 2.97 18.56
CA SER A 80 1.56 4.28 19.13
C SER A 80 2.80 5.15 19.35
N GLU A 81 3.95 4.53 19.63
CA GLU A 81 5.23 5.25 19.77
C GLU A 81 5.62 5.90 18.43
N LEU A 82 5.60 5.12 17.36
CA LEU A 82 5.91 5.64 16.02
C LEU A 82 4.86 6.67 15.58
N SER A 83 3.56 6.39 15.79
CA SER A 83 2.46 7.31 15.49
C SER A 83 2.65 8.67 16.13
N GLY A 84 2.98 8.71 17.42
CA GLY A 84 3.22 9.95 18.17
C GLY A 84 4.39 10.80 17.62
N LEU A 85 5.40 10.14 17.01
CA LEU A 85 6.54 10.83 16.40
C LEU A 85 6.22 11.42 15.03
N LEU A 86 5.23 10.88 14.32
CA LEU A 86 4.81 11.44 13.02
C LEU A 86 4.13 12.79 13.14
N LYS A 87 3.49 13.07 14.28
CA LYS A 87 2.77 14.34 14.54
C LYS A 87 1.69 14.65 13.49
N PHE A 88 1.01 13.61 13.00
CA PHE A 88 -0.21 13.75 12.22
C PHE A 88 -1.42 13.82 13.15
N SER A 89 -2.55 14.29 12.64
CA SER A 89 -3.81 14.20 13.36
C SER A 89 -4.17 12.74 13.62
N SER A 90 -4.75 12.47 14.78
CA SER A 90 -5.27 11.13 15.10
C SER A 90 -6.80 11.20 15.10
N SER A 91 -7.45 10.29 14.36
CA SER A 91 -8.91 10.26 14.24
C SER A 91 -9.40 8.82 14.14
N LYS A 92 -10.36 8.48 15.02
CA LYS A 92 -11.09 7.21 14.92
C LYS A 92 -11.96 7.18 13.66
N GLU A 93 -12.63 8.28 13.38
CA GLU A 93 -13.61 8.41 12.30
C GLU A 93 -12.96 8.22 10.92
N ALA A 94 -11.70 8.64 10.75
CA ALA A 94 -10.95 8.45 9.52
C ALA A 94 -10.71 6.98 9.17
N HIS A 95 -10.75 6.09 10.17
CA HIS A 95 -10.46 4.66 10.00
C HIS A 95 -11.68 3.76 10.18
N GLN A 96 -12.69 4.19 10.96
CA GLN A 96 -13.81 3.33 11.40
C GLN A 96 -14.62 2.74 10.23
N TYR A 97 -14.76 3.46 9.14
CA TYR A 97 -15.52 3.04 7.95
C TYR A 97 -14.66 2.95 6.70
N GLU A 98 -13.33 3.04 6.86
CA GLU A 98 -12.38 2.98 5.76
C GLU A 98 -11.80 1.56 5.64
N HIS A 99 -12.13 0.89 4.54
CA HIS A 99 -11.77 -0.51 4.30
C HIS A 99 -10.35 -0.69 3.72
N SER A 100 -9.83 0.33 3.04
CA SER A 100 -8.61 0.17 2.23
C SER A 100 -7.34 -0.09 3.02
N GLY A 101 -7.33 0.27 4.31
CA GLY A 101 -6.25 -0.07 5.24
C GLY A 101 -6.48 -1.40 5.95
N GLU A 102 -7.71 -1.63 6.45
CA GLU A 102 -8.02 -2.80 7.28
C GLU A 102 -7.86 -4.13 6.54
N ILE A 103 -8.17 -4.17 5.25
CA ILE A 103 -8.10 -5.40 4.44
C ILE A 103 -6.70 -5.99 4.35
N MET A 104 -5.65 -5.20 4.60
CA MET A 104 -4.26 -5.66 4.61
C MET A 104 -3.91 -6.48 5.85
N VAL A 105 -4.59 -6.23 6.96
CA VAL A 105 -4.22 -6.79 8.28
C VAL A 105 -4.40 -8.30 8.35
N PRO A 106 -5.53 -8.89 7.92
CA PRO A 106 -5.70 -10.35 7.86
C PRO A 106 -4.66 -11.05 6.99
N PHE A 107 -4.22 -10.44 5.88
CA PHE A 107 -3.12 -10.99 5.09
C PHE A 107 -1.82 -11.04 5.91
N LEU A 108 -1.45 -9.95 6.58
CA LEU A 108 -0.25 -9.91 7.42
C LEU A 108 -0.30 -10.98 8.49
N GLN A 109 -1.43 -11.12 9.21
CA GLN A 109 -1.61 -12.13 10.26
C GLN A 109 -1.58 -13.57 9.73
N HIS A 110 -2.11 -13.81 8.53
CA HIS A 110 -2.12 -15.14 7.91
C HIS A 110 -0.73 -15.55 7.38
N PHE A 111 0.01 -14.63 6.79
CA PHE A 111 1.28 -14.94 6.13
C PHE A 111 2.48 -14.88 7.08
N LEU A 112 2.41 -14.11 8.17
CA LEU A 112 3.53 -13.91 9.08
C LEU A 112 3.33 -14.69 10.38
N SER A 113 4.38 -15.36 10.83
CA SER A 113 4.38 -16.19 12.05
C SER A 113 5.03 -15.50 13.27
N TYR A 114 5.27 -14.19 13.21
CA TYR A 114 5.90 -13.42 14.28
C TYR A 114 5.04 -12.20 14.65
N LYS A 115 5.23 -11.70 15.88
CA LYS A 115 4.52 -10.50 16.37
C LYS A 115 5.04 -9.25 15.67
N PHE A 116 4.13 -8.38 15.24
CA PHE A 116 4.40 -7.11 14.61
C PHE A 116 3.37 -6.06 15.03
N TYR A 117 3.68 -4.80 14.80
CA TYR A 117 2.76 -3.68 14.89
C TYR A 117 2.24 -3.28 13.52
N ILE A 118 1.09 -2.61 13.51
CA ILE A 118 0.60 -1.88 12.34
C ILE A 118 0.61 -0.38 12.63
N LEU A 119 0.70 0.43 11.58
CA LEU A 119 0.44 1.86 11.66
C LEU A 119 -0.34 2.29 10.42
N PRO A 120 -1.68 2.36 10.52
CA PRO A 120 -2.51 2.87 9.44
C PRO A 120 -2.38 4.38 9.32
N ILE A 121 -2.21 4.86 8.09
CA ILE A 121 -2.16 6.28 7.73
C ILE A 121 -3.12 6.49 6.56
N THR A 122 -4.23 7.16 6.84
CA THR A 122 -5.23 7.50 5.82
C THR A 122 -4.98 8.90 5.30
N MET A 123 -4.96 9.07 3.97
CA MET A 123 -4.78 10.38 3.33
C MET A 123 -5.97 10.76 2.45
N SER A 124 -6.58 11.91 2.71
CA SER A 124 -7.67 12.49 1.90
C SER A 124 -7.14 13.46 0.84
N VAL A 125 -6.04 14.14 1.12
CA VAL A 125 -5.36 15.01 0.16
C VAL A 125 -4.22 14.25 -0.50
N GLN A 126 -4.45 13.85 -1.75
CA GLN A 126 -3.47 13.14 -2.56
C GLN A 126 -2.80 14.10 -3.53
N ASN A 127 -1.70 14.70 -3.10
CA ASN A 127 -0.79 15.48 -3.92
C ASN A 127 0.66 15.09 -3.62
N TYR A 128 1.59 15.58 -4.43
CA TYR A 128 2.99 15.18 -4.35
C TYR A 128 3.66 15.68 -3.06
N GLU A 129 3.35 16.90 -2.66
CA GLU A 129 3.89 17.52 -1.44
C GLU A 129 3.46 16.75 -0.18
N THR A 130 2.20 16.34 -0.11
CA THR A 130 1.68 15.51 0.99
C THR A 130 2.37 14.15 1.02
N ALA A 131 2.61 13.52 -0.14
CA ALA A 131 3.31 12.25 -0.22
C ALA A 131 4.76 12.36 0.28
N GLN A 132 5.49 13.42 -0.12
CA GLN A 132 6.84 13.70 0.37
C GLN A 132 6.88 13.94 1.88
N LEU A 133 5.91 14.70 2.40
CA LEU A 133 5.79 14.97 3.84
C LEU A 133 5.61 13.66 4.62
N ILE A 134 4.69 12.78 4.20
CA ILE A 134 4.45 11.50 4.87
C ILE A 134 5.70 10.63 4.83
N ALA A 135 6.29 10.46 3.65
CA ALA A 135 7.49 9.65 3.44
C ALA A 135 8.67 10.09 4.32
N SER A 136 8.97 11.39 4.34
CA SER A 136 10.06 11.95 5.15
C SER A 136 9.81 11.74 6.65
N ARG A 137 8.60 12.04 7.14
CA ARG A 137 8.27 11.85 8.56
C ARG A 137 8.37 10.40 8.99
N ILE A 138 7.88 9.45 8.17
CA ILE A 138 8.02 8.01 8.43
C ILE A 138 9.51 7.65 8.58
N TYR A 139 10.34 8.03 7.61
CA TYR A 139 11.76 7.70 7.62
C TYR A 139 12.48 8.22 8.85
N PHE A 140 12.34 9.51 9.17
CA PHE A 140 13.04 10.11 10.30
C PHE A 140 12.53 9.61 11.65
N ALA A 141 11.21 9.39 11.79
CA ALA A 141 10.63 8.83 13.00
C ALA A 141 11.10 7.38 13.23
N ALA A 142 11.01 6.52 12.22
CA ALA A 142 11.46 5.13 12.29
C ALA A 142 12.96 5.02 12.61
N LYS A 143 13.79 5.85 11.97
CA LYS A 143 15.23 5.92 12.23
C LYS A 143 15.55 6.33 13.68
N LYS A 144 14.80 7.28 14.23
CA LYS A 144 14.98 7.78 15.60
C LYS A 144 14.80 6.67 16.63
N ILE A 145 13.82 5.79 16.47
CA ILE A 145 13.50 4.70 17.40
C ILE A 145 13.99 3.33 16.91
N LYS A 146 14.75 3.30 15.82
CA LYS A 146 15.32 2.09 15.21
C LYS A 146 14.28 1.04 14.81
N ARG A 147 13.08 1.45 14.38
CA ARG A 147 12.02 0.58 13.87
C ARG A 147 12.37 0.05 12.49
N LYS A 148 12.23 -1.25 12.29
CA LYS A 148 12.30 -1.88 10.97
C LYS A 148 10.93 -1.83 10.33
N ILE A 149 10.79 -1.04 9.27
CA ILE A 149 9.51 -0.74 8.62
C ILE A 149 9.38 -1.51 7.31
N CYS A 150 8.19 -2.06 7.07
CA CYS A 150 7.70 -2.40 5.73
C CYS A 150 6.53 -1.48 5.41
N LEU A 151 6.61 -0.72 4.32
CA LEU A 151 5.55 0.20 3.91
C LEU A 151 4.65 -0.46 2.86
N ILE A 152 3.35 -0.50 3.13
CA ILE A 152 2.32 -0.99 2.21
C ILE A 152 1.52 0.20 1.69
N ALA A 153 1.60 0.44 0.39
CA ALA A 153 0.76 1.41 -0.31
C ALA A 153 -0.49 0.69 -0.83
N SER A 154 -1.65 1.08 -0.31
CA SER A 154 -2.93 0.46 -0.63
C SER A 154 -3.59 1.17 -1.79
N THR A 155 -3.87 0.48 -2.90
CA THR A 155 -4.56 1.06 -4.06
C THR A 155 -5.15 0.02 -4.98
N ASP A 156 -6.38 0.28 -5.46
CA ASP A 156 -6.87 -0.33 -6.70
C ASP A 156 -6.55 0.60 -7.88
N PHE A 157 -6.54 0.03 -9.10
CA PHE A 157 -6.26 0.76 -10.34
C PHE A 157 -7.58 1.26 -10.97
N SER A 158 -7.71 1.26 -12.30
CA SER A 158 -8.91 1.79 -12.96
C SER A 158 -10.19 1.07 -12.55
N HIS A 159 -11.26 1.84 -12.28
CA HIS A 159 -12.55 1.36 -11.78
C HIS A 159 -13.65 1.46 -12.84
N PHE A 160 -14.52 0.43 -12.89
CA PHE A 160 -15.75 0.39 -13.68
C PHE A 160 -15.55 0.72 -15.16
N ILE A 161 -14.49 0.18 -15.72
CA ILE A 161 -13.99 0.46 -17.07
C ILE A 161 -13.99 -0.81 -17.93
N GLU A 162 -14.12 -0.66 -19.26
CA GLU A 162 -13.93 -1.76 -20.18
C GLU A 162 -12.52 -2.35 -20.03
N PRO A 163 -12.36 -3.69 -19.94
CA PRO A 163 -11.10 -4.33 -19.55
C PRO A 163 -9.88 -3.93 -20.38
N GLN A 164 -10.02 -3.88 -21.70
CA GLN A 164 -8.90 -3.55 -22.60
C GLN A 164 -8.51 -2.07 -22.50
N TYR A 165 -9.51 -1.19 -22.42
CA TYR A 165 -9.26 0.24 -22.27
C TYR A 165 -8.66 0.54 -20.89
N GLY A 166 -9.16 -0.11 -19.82
CA GLY A 166 -8.60 0.01 -18.48
C GLY A 166 -7.13 -0.41 -18.42
N LYS A 167 -6.78 -1.51 -19.10
CA LYS A 167 -5.40 -1.96 -19.19
C LYS A 167 -4.48 -0.91 -19.83
N ILE A 168 -4.92 -0.28 -20.93
CA ILE A 168 -4.15 0.78 -21.62
C ILE A 168 -3.94 1.99 -20.70
N GLN A 169 -4.96 2.38 -19.92
CA GLN A 169 -4.84 3.47 -18.97
C GLN A 169 -3.89 3.13 -17.82
N ASP A 170 -4.03 1.94 -17.26
CA ASP A 170 -3.19 1.48 -16.15
C ASP A 170 -1.73 1.30 -16.56
N GLU A 171 -1.44 0.88 -17.79
CA GLU A 171 -0.07 0.78 -18.31
C GLU A 171 0.68 2.12 -18.25
N LYS A 172 -0.01 3.27 -18.42
CA LYS A 172 0.61 4.59 -18.30
C LYS A 172 1.06 4.84 -16.84
N VAL A 173 0.19 4.53 -15.89
CA VAL A 173 0.46 4.66 -14.46
C VAL A 173 1.53 3.68 -13.99
N ILE A 174 1.44 2.42 -14.43
CA ILE A 174 2.43 1.38 -14.13
C ILE A 174 3.82 1.78 -14.61
N ASN A 175 3.92 2.40 -15.79
CA ASN A 175 5.20 2.89 -16.31
C ASN A 175 5.81 3.99 -15.44
N ASN A 176 5.01 4.95 -14.93
CA ASN A 176 5.51 5.95 -13.98
C ASN A 176 5.97 5.29 -12.66
N ILE A 177 5.21 4.33 -12.15
CA ILE A 177 5.54 3.58 -10.93
C ILE A 177 6.86 2.83 -11.12
N LEU A 178 7.04 2.08 -12.22
CA LEU A 178 8.25 1.30 -12.48
C LEU A 178 9.51 2.14 -12.63
N LYS A 179 9.36 3.42 -12.98
CA LYS A 179 10.47 4.38 -13.10
C LYS A 179 10.63 5.25 -11.84
N PHE A 180 9.80 5.09 -10.82
CA PHE A 180 9.73 5.98 -9.65
C PHE A 180 9.49 7.46 -10.01
N GLU A 181 8.77 7.72 -11.09
CA GLU A 181 8.37 9.06 -11.55
C GLU A 181 7.12 9.53 -10.79
N CYS A 182 7.27 9.75 -9.45
CA CYS A 182 6.13 9.99 -8.57
C CYS A 182 5.36 11.26 -8.90
N GLU A 183 6.04 12.35 -9.24
CA GLU A 183 5.37 13.60 -9.65
C GLU A 183 4.59 13.41 -10.96
N GLU A 184 5.19 12.69 -11.91
CA GLU A 184 4.56 12.39 -13.19
C GLU A 184 3.36 11.46 -13.05
N LEU A 185 3.36 10.59 -12.03
CA LEU A 185 2.21 9.76 -11.67
C LEU A 185 0.96 10.61 -11.42
N PHE A 186 1.06 11.71 -10.64
CA PHE A 186 -0.06 12.61 -10.37
C PHE A 186 -0.58 13.27 -11.65
N LYS A 187 0.32 13.73 -12.51
CA LYS A 187 -0.03 14.34 -13.80
C LYS A 187 -0.71 13.32 -14.71
N THR A 188 -0.18 12.10 -14.77
CA THR A 188 -0.74 11.02 -15.59
C THR A 188 -2.15 10.66 -15.17
N VAL A 189 -2.37 10.47 -13.85
CA VAL A 189 -3.71 10.16 -13.29
C VAL A 189 -4.70 11.29 -13.62
N LYS A 190 -4.32 12.54 -13.34
CA LYS A 190 -5.18 13.70 -13.53
C LYS A 190 -5.50 13.95 -15.01
N ASN A 191 -4.48 14.00 -15.86
CA ASN A 191 -4.64 14.37 -17.28
C ASN A 191 -5.39 13.30 -18.11
N ASN A 192 -5.30 12.04 -17.71
CA ASN A 192 -5.99 10.94 -18.38
C ASN A 192 -7.28 10.51 -17.65
N HIS A 193 -7.67 11.21 -16.57
CA HIS A 193 -8.85 10.88 -15.75
C HIS A 193 -8.87 9.41 -15.29
N ILE A 194 -7.70 8.88 -14.88
CA ILE A 194 -7.58 7.50 -14.45
C ILE A 194 -8.16 7.37 -13.04
N SER A 195 -9.09 6.44 -12.85
CA SER A 195 -9.80 6.25 -11.58
C SER A 195 -9.03 5.40 -10.56
N MET A 196 -7.70 5.55 -10.49
CA MET A 196 -6.85 4.94 -9.48
C MET A 196 -7.10 5.62 -8.13
N CYS A 197 -7.47 4.85 -7.10
CA CYS A 197 -7.88 5.44 -5.82
C CYS A 197 -6.72 5.84 -4.91
N GLY A 198 -5.58 5.14 -4.97
CA GLY A 198 -4.45 5.32 -4.04
C GLY A 198 -3.15 5.75 -4.70
N TYR A 199 -3.17 6.68 -5.66
CA TYR A 199 -1.95 7.20 -6.28
C TYR A 199 -1.07 7.99 -5.30
N GLY A 200 -1.68 8.63 -4.29
CA GLY A 200 -0.96 9.28 -3.20
C GLY A 200 -0.18 8.28 -2.32
N PRO A 201 -0.83 7.24 -1.76
CA PRO A 201 -0.13 6.14 -1.08
C PRO A 201 1.03 5.55 -1.87
N VAL A 202 0.85 5.32 -3.17
CA VAL A 202 1.92 4.83 -4.05
C VAL A 202 3.10 5.79 -4.10
N ALA A 203 2.83 7.09 -4.23
CA ALA A 203 3.88 8.12 -4.22
C ALA A 203 4.60 8.17 -2.85
N VAL A 204 3.89 7.96 -1.74
CA VAL A 204 4.53 7.85 -0.40
C VAL A 204 5.54 6.72 -0.37
N LEU A 205 5.18 5.53 -0.88
CA LEU A 205 6.11 4.39 -0.94
C LEU A 205 7.33 4.71 -1.81
N CYS A 206 7.10 5.30 -2.99
CA CYS A 206 8.19 5.68 -3.89
C CYS A 206 9.15 6.69 -3.24
N GLU A 207 8.61 7.74 -2.60
CA GLU A 207 9.44 8.75 -1.91
C GLU A 207 10.13 8.18 -0.68
N TYR A 208 9.46 7.33 0.11
CA TYR A 208 10.07 6.63 1.23
C TYR A 208 11.25 5.75 0.80
N SER A 209 11.14 5.07 -0.33
CA SER A 209 12.19 4.21 -0.85
C SER A 209 13.50 4.96 -1.14
N LYS A 210 13.40 6.22 -1.61
CA LYS A 210 14.55 7.10 -1.85
C LYS A 210 15.33 7.45 -0.57
N TYR A 211 14.64 7.48 0.58
CA TYR A 211 15.30 7.68 1.88
C TYR A 211 15.98 6.42 2.41
N VAL A 212 15.43 5.24 2.06
CA VAL A 212 15.89 3.94 2.61
C VAL A 212 17.13 3.42 1.90
N SER A 213 17.23 3.63 0.58
CA SER A 213 18.31 3.09 -0.25
C SER A 213 18.53 3.94 -1.50
N ASP A 214 19.78 4.04 -1.96
CA ASP A 214 20.10 4.62 -3.28
C ASP A 214 19.94 3.60 -4.43
N ASN A 215 19.78 2.31 -4.09
CA ASN A 215 19.70 1.20 -5.05
C ASN A 215 18.32 0.53 -5.07
N TYR A 216 17.25 1.30 -4.72
CA TYR A 216 15.91 0.77 -4.71
C TYR A 216 15.44 0.36 -6.11
N LYS A 217 14.67 -0.72 -6.16
CA LYS A 217 14.06 -1.30 -7.36
C LYS A 217 12.60 -1.57 -7.11
N ILE A 218 11.82 -1.60 -8.17
CA ILE A 218 10.42 -1.99 -8.11
C ILE A 218 10.11 -3.04 -9.16
N LYS A 219 9.26 -3.98 -8.82
CA LYS A 219 8.79 -5.03 -9.72
C LYS A 219 7.29 -5.20 -9.64
N LEU A 220 6.62 -5.18 -10.78
CA LEU A 220 5.25 -5.63 -10.91
C LEU A 220 5.20 -7.14 -10.68
N LEU A 221 4.44 -7.57 -9.67
CA LEU A 221 4.28 -8.99 -9.32
C LEU A 221 3.12 -9.61 -10.08
N ARG A 222 1.99 -8.94 -10.08
CA ARG A 222 0.77 -9.41 -10.75
C ARG A 222 -0.12 -8.23 -11.12
N TYR A 223 -0.74 -8.31 -12.30
CA TYR A 223 -1.82 -7.45 -12.77
C TYR A 223 -3.00 -8.33 -13.15
N GLY A 224 -4.22 -7.89 -12.88
CA GLY A 224 -5.45 -8.57 -13.24
C GLY A 224 -6.66 -7.69 -12.95
N ASN A 225 -7.86 -8.24 -13.02
CA ASN A 225 -9.08 -7.48 -12.77
C ASN A 225 -10.23 -8.36 -12.22
N SER A 226 -11.31 -7.70 -11.78
CA SER A 226 -12.48 -8.37 -11.22
C SER A 226 -13.18 -9.33 -12.20
N GLY A 227 -12.98 -9.17 -13.51
CA GLY A 227 -13.50 -10.06 -14.55
C GLY A 227 -12.86 -11.44 -14.56
N GLU A 228 -11.71 -11.64 -13.91
CA GLU A 228 -11.09 -12.95 -13.70
C GLU A 228 -11.95 -13.83 -12.76
N VAL A 229 -12.78 -13.22 -11.92
CA VAL A 229 -13.69 -13.89 -10.97
C VAL A 229 -15.12 -13.84 -11.43
N SER A 230 -15.58 -12.68 -11.88
CA SER A 230 -16.96 -12.46 -12.34
C SER A 230 -16.95 -11.71 -13.66
N LYS A 231 -17.32 -12.40 -14.74
CA LYS A 231 -17.35 -11.81 -16.09
C LYS A 231 -18.25 -10.58 -16.12
N SER A 232 -17.72 -9.47 -16.62
CA SER A 232 -18.43 -8.20 -16.75
C SER A 232 -17.80 -7.36 -17.87
N ASP A 233 -18.61 -6.53 -18.52
CA ASP A 233 -18.15 -5.56 -19.50
C ASP A 233 -17.40 -4.39 -18.86
N LYS A 234 -17.57 -4.21 -17.55
CA LYS A 234 -16.85 -3.22 -16.76
C LYS A 234 -16.21 -3.89 -15.55
N VAL A 235 -14.93 -3.62 -15.34
CA VAL A 235 -14.11 -4.23 -14.29
C VAL A 235 -13.44 -3.18 -13.41
N VAL A 236 -12.93 -3.64 -12.28
CA VAL A 236 -11.93 -2.94 -11.47
C VAL A 236 -10.60 -3.64 -11.67
N ASN A 237 -9.55 -2.89 -11.93
CA ASN A 237 -8.22 -3.43 -12.16
C ASN A 237 -7.38 -3.41 -10.88
N TYR A 238 -6.51 -4.40 -10.76
CA TYR A 238 -5.67 -4.65 -9.59
C TYR A 238 -4.24 -4.90 -10.01
N ALA A 239 -3.30 -4.36 -9.23
CA ALA A 239 -1.89 -4.70 -9.41
C ALA A 239 -1.18 -4.80 -8.05
N SER A 240 -0.23 -5.70 -7.95
CA SER A 240 0.68 -5.77 -6.81
C SER A 240 2.12 -5.58 -7.24
N PHE A 241 2.89 -4.89 -6.42
CA PHE A 241 4.31 -4.62 -6.66
C PHE A 241 5.13 -4.90 -5.43
N LEU A 242 6.40 -5.21 -5.64
CA LEU A 242 7.43 -5.27 -4.61
C LEU A 242 8.43 -4.13 -4.83
N VAL A 243 8.76 -3.41 -3.76
CA VAL A 243 9.88 -2.46 -3.71
C VAL A 243 10.97 -3.04 -2.83
N TYR A 244 12.20 -3.09 -3.34
CA TYR A 244 13.32 -3.77 -2.71
C TYR A 244 14.67 -3.15 -3.12
N GLU A 245 15.73 -3.51 -2.40
CA GLU A 245 17.13 -3.24 -2.70
C GLU A 245 17.85 -4.51 -3.10
#